data_b26cc1cd2491b2676fa7fb84a2c3e437
#
_entry.id   b26cc1cd2491b2676fa7fb84a2c3e437
#
_cell.length_a   1.000
_cell.length_b   1.000
_cell.length_c   1.000
_cell.angle_alpha   90.00
_cell.angle_beta   90.00
_cell.angle_gamma   90.00
#
_symmetry.space_group_name_H-M   'P 1'
#
loop_
_entity.id
_entity.type
_entity.pdbx_description
1 polymer ?
#
loop_
_entity_poly.entity_id
_entity_poly.type
_entity_poly.pdbx_seq_one_letter_code
_entity_poly.pdbx_strand_id
1 'polypeptide(L)'
;MTFDANLLASVRDRFHYVDNCPYQGPRVFFENAGGSLTLKAAVERTAELMALPDNQGRTNVASLELMKLIAKGRDDMKLLLGATSGEVFIGESGTELLGRLIRNAIFAADGSKVVGSHLEHPATYSACRRWSEVAGMGYEQVEFDPTTSIVSAQHYGPAITPDTAVATIIHASPVTGMHVDVASIAAEIRKVAPNCFIIVDGIQHAAHGRVDIEEYDVDGYVVSGYKLFCRHNFGVAWVSDRLATAPHDQLLGAPAHVWELGTRDASAYAAFSEVVRYLEWLGSEVTDSPDSLEPRALIEAAAIAIREQEQDLVEAMMWGVGDLPGLGQLEAVHVIGPDNSEHRSGMISFTIDGMDGPTAVDELNADGVRTHARKQDYYSAGVLGPLGVESCVRASMSHYNSRAEVEQFLATVNRLAGS
;
A
#
# COMPACT_ATOMS: atom_id res chain seq x y z
N MET A 1 -5.93 15.90 13.25
CA MET A 1 -5.30 17.26 13.32
C MET A 1 -4.47 17.46 12.07
N THR A 2 -4.85 18.37 11.20
CA THR A 2 -4.05 18.69 10.02
C THR A 2 -2.70 19.28 10.43
N PHE A 3 -1.68 19.02 9.65
CA PHE A 3 -0.34 19.52 9.93
C PHE A 3 -0.34 21.05 9.86
N ASP A 4 0.18 21.70 10.87
CA ASP A 4 0.48 23.13 10.77
C ASP A 4 1.65 23.37 9.78
N ALA A 5 1.89 24.62 9.43
CA ALA A 5 2.90 24.97 8.44
C ALA A 5 4.33 24.54 8.85
N ASN A 6 4.64 24.54 10.16
CA ASN A 6 5.96 24.18 10.66
C ASN A 6 6.16 22.65 10.61
N LEU A 7 5.18 21.89 11.05
CA LEU A 7 5.23 20.44 10.97
C LEU A 7 5.29 19.97 9.53
N LEU A 8 4.46 20.53 8.64
CA LEU A 8 4.48 20.20 7.22
C LEU A 8 5.86 20.50 6.61
N ALA A 9 6.47 21.64 6.92
CA ALA A 9 7.83 21.97 6.45
C ALA A 9 8.87 20.96 6.97
N SER A 10 8.79 20.58 8.25
CA SER A 10 9.68 19.58 8.86
C SER A 10 9.51 18.19 8.25
N VAL A 11 8.28 17.80 7.92
CA VAL A 11 7.97 16.55 7.19
C VAL A 11 8.59 16.61 5.79
N ARG A 12 8.33 17.66 5.01
CA ARG A 12 8.82 17.84 3.62
C ARG A 12 10.35 17.80 3.55
N ASP A 13 11.03 18.39 4.52
CA ASP A 13 12.51 18.39 4.56
C ASP A 13 13.11 16.98 4.72
N ARG A 14 12.38 15.99 5.19
CA ARG A 14 12.87 14.61 5.33
C ARG A 14 12.83 13.81 4.04
N PHE A 15 12.16 14.29 3.00
CA PHE A 15 11.99 13.58 1.73
C PHE A 15 12.85 14.16 0.62
N HIS A 16 13.28 13.28 -0.31
CA HIS A 16 13.90 13.71 -1.54
C HIS A 16 12.87 14.25 -2.54
N TYR A 17 13.25 15.29 -3.26
CA TYR A 17 12.54 15.77 -4.43
C TYR A 17 11.07 16.17 -4.19
N VAL A 18 10.73 16.75 -3.06
CA VAL A 18 9.34 17.14 -2.75
C VAL A 18 8.84 18.18 -3.76
N ASP A 19 9.57 19.29 -3.91
CA ASP A 19 9.17 20.42 -4.76
C ASP A 19 9.77 20.36 -6.16
N ASN A 20 10.87 19.64 -6.34
CA ASN A 20 11.67 19.70 -7.56
C ASN A 20 12.15 18.33 -8.01
N CYS A 21 11.81 17.94 -9.23
CA CYS A 21 12.34 16.75 -9.88
C CYS A 21 13.67 17.08 -10.58
N PRO A 22 14.74 16.28 -10.44
CA PRO A 22 16.03 16.56 -11.08
C PRO A 22 15.97 16.57 -12.61
N TYR A 23 14.95 15.99 -13.23
CA TYR A 23 14.77 15.93 -14.69
C TYR A 23 13.68 16.86 -15.21
N GLN A 24 12.59 17.07 -14.45
CA GLN A 24 11.44 17.86 -14.87
C GLN A 24 11.50 19.31 -14.35
N GLY A 25 12.25 19.57 -13.27
CA GLY A 25 12.21 20.82 -12.56
C GLY A 25 11.09 20.89 -11.51
N PRO A 26 10.63 22.11 -11.15
CA PRO A 26 9.55 22.28 -10.17
C PRO A 26 8.27 21.57 -10.62
N ARG A 27 7.61 20.87 -9.68
CA ARG A 27 6.34 20.20 -9.94
C ARG A 27 5.61 19.88 -8.66
N VAL A 28 4.29 19.80 -8.70
CA VAL A 28 3.43 19.12 -7.72
C VAL A 28 3.50 17.60 -7.98
N PHE A 29 3.65 16.81 -6.92
CA PHE A 29 3.73 15.35 -7.06
C PHE A 29 2.49 14.66 -6.50
N PHE A 30 1.54 14.32 -7.39
CA PHE A 30 0.31 13.60 -7.09
C PHE A 30 0.29 12.22 -7.75
N GLU A 31 1.45 11.53 -7.75
CA GLU A 31 1.59 10.16 -8.30
C GLU A 31 2.02 9.14 -7.22
N ASN A 32 1.71 9.41 -5.94
CA ASN A 32 2.15 8.61 -4.80
C ASN A 32 1.65 7.15 -4.83
N ALA A 33 0.49 6.87 -5.42
CA ALA A 33 0.00 5.49 -5.60
C ALA A 33 0.85 4.67 -6.59
N GLY A 34 1.67 5.32 -7.43
CA GLY A 34 2.69 4.70 -8.28
C GLY A 34 3.97 4.39 -7.53
N GLY A 35 4.29 5.19 -6.53
CA GLY A 35 5.45 5.10 -5.63
C GLY A 35 5.59 6.41 -4.87
N SER A 36 5.76 6.33 -3.54
CA SER A 36 5.94 7.50 -2.67
C SER A 36 7.30 8.17 -2.90
N LEU A 37 7.43 9.42 -2.46
CA LEU A 37 8.75 10.04 -2.31
C LEU A 37 9.55 9.26 -1.25
N THR A 38 10.87 9.26 -1.41
CA THR A 38 11.76 8.46 -0.57
C THR A 38 12.37 9.31 0.53
N LEU A 39 12.40 8.79 1.76
CA LEU A 39 13.09 9.41 2.88
C LEU A 39 14.59 9.53 2.62
N LYS A 40 15.17 10.68 2.91
CA LYS A 40 16.63 10.95 2.79
C LYS A 40 17.43 9.93 3.62
N ALA A 41 17.03 9.69 4.86
CA ALA A 41 17.67 8.74 5.76
C ALA A 41 17.67 7.30 5.19
N ALA A 42 16.59 6.87 4.54
CA ALA A 42 16.54 5.54 3.92
C ALA A 42 17.52 5.40 2.74
N VAL A 43 17.72 6.45 1.94
CA VAL A 43 18.70 6.47 0.85
C VAL A 43 20.12 6.45 1.39
N GLU A 44 20.43 7.31 2.35
CA GLU A 44 21.74 7.40 3.00
C GLU A 44 22.14 6.08 3.64
N ARG A 45 21.22 5.49 4.42
CA ARG A 45 21.44 4.21 5.09
C ARG A 45 21.64 3.05 4.11
N THR A 46 20.90 3.05 3.01
CA THR A 46 21.12 2.07 1.92
C THR A 46 22.51 2.21 1.34
N ALA A 47 22.93 3.45 0.99
CA ALA A 47 24.24 3.69 0.38
C ALA A 47 25.41 3.26 1.28
N GLU A 48 25.32 3.53 2.58
CA GLU A 48 26.31 3.10 3.58
C GLU A 48 26.51 1.57 3.59
N LEU A 49 25.41 0.83 3.62
CA LEU A 49 25.45 -0.63 3.79
C LEU A 49 25.74 -1.37 2.49
N MET A 50 25.32 -0.85 1.35
CA MET A 50 25.65 -1.44 0.04
C MET A 50 27.14 -1.42 -0.27
N ALA A 51 27.92 -0.55 0.39
CA ALA A 51 29.38 -0.51 0.25
C ALA A 51 30.11 -1.59 1.06
N LEU A 52 29.43 -2.28 1.98
CA LEU A 52 30.03 -3.33 2.80
C LEU A 52 30.03 -4.67 2.04
N PRO A 53 31.20 -5.33 1.91
CA PRO A 53 31.30 -6.63 1.23
C PRO A 53 30.88 -7.81 2.10
N ASP A 54 30.57 -7.54 3.38
CA ASP A 54 30.29 -8.57 4.36
C ASP A 54 28.91 -9.19 4.17
N ASN A 55 28.74 -10.38 4.71
CA ASN A 55 27.52 -11.16 4.59
C ASN A 55 27.14 -11.82 5.91
N GLN A 56 25.86 -12.09 6.09
CA GLN A 56 25.37 -12.81 7.26
C GLN A 56 25.96 -14.23 7.37
N GLY A 57 25.98 -14.77 8.59
CA GLY A 57 26.46 -16.13 8.86
C GLY A 57 27.99 -16.26 8.96
N ARG A 58 28.71 -15.14 9.12
CA ARG A 58 30.14 -15.09 9.39
C ARG A 58 30.38 -14.68 10.86
N THR A 59 31.60 -14.93 11.36
CA THR A 59 32.00 -14.67 12.76
C THR A 59 32.85 -13.41 12.91
N ASN A 60 33.19 -12.70 11.84
CA ASN A 60 33.88 -11.44 11.90
C ASN A 60 32.95 -10.31 12.43
N VAL A 61 33.52 -9.24 12.95
CA VAL A 61 32.80 -8.14 13.61
C VAL A 61 31.78 -7.50 12.64
N ALA A 62 32.15 -7.25 11.40
CA ALA A 62 31.26 -6.60 10.44
C ALA A 62 30.01 -7.45 10.13
N SER A 63 30.19 -8.76 9.93
CA SER A 63 29.08 -9.69 9.73
C SER A 63 28.18 -9.79 10.97
N LEU A 64 28.75 -9.77 12.18
CA LEU A 64 27.95 -9.78 13.43
C LEU A 64 27.13 -8.49 13.58
N GLU A 65 27.68 -7.34 13.25
CA GLU A 65 26.92 -6.07 13.23
C GLU A 65 25.82 -6.09 12.17
N LEU A 66 26.11 -6.62 10.98
CA LEU A 66 25.10 -6.79 9.92
C LEU A 66 23.93 -7.67 10.38
N MET A 67 24.21 -8.77 11.09
CA MET A 67 23.16 -9.64 11.66
C MET A 67 22.29 -8.91 12.69
N LYS A 68 22.87 -8.02 13.50
CA LYS A 68 22.09 -7.16 14.43
C LYS A 68 21.18 -6.20 13.67
N LEU A 69 21.66 -5.59 12.60
CA LEU A 69 20.86 -4.70 11.75
C LEU A 69 19.69 -5.45 11.11
N ILE A 70 19.90 -6.67 10.61
CA ILE A 70 18.84 -7.51 10.05
C ILE A 70 17.80 -7.86 11.12
N ALA A 71 18.25 -8.28 12.31
CA ALA A 71 17.34 -8.60 13.42
C ALA A 71 16.51 -7.38 13.81
N LYS A 72 17.16 -6.23 14.03
CA LYS A 72 16.45 -4.96 14.31
C LYS A 72 15.44 -4.61 13.21
N GLY A 73 15.81 -4.75 11.93
CA GLY A 73 14.89 -4.48 10.82
C GLY A 73 13.67 -5.40 10.83
N ARG A 74 13.81 -6.68 11.20
CA ARG A 74 12.68 -7.59 11.38
C ARG A 74 11.78 -7.18 12.54
N ASP A 75 12.37 -6.79 13.68
CA ASP A 75 11.61 -6.28 14.83
C ASP A 75 10.84 -5.01 14.44
N ASP A 76 11.46 -4.09 13.71
CA ASP A 76 10.83 -2.87 13.21
C ASP A 76 9.69 -3.16 12.22
N MET A 77 9.86 -4.15 11.35
CA MET A 77 8.78 -4.59 10.43
C MET A 77 7.58 -5.13 11.20
N LYS A 78 7.80 -5.98 12.21
CA LYS A 78 6.73 -6.46 13.10
C LYS A 78 6.07 -5.31 13.85
N LEU A 79 6.87 -4.40 14.39
CA LEU A 79 6.39 -3.23 15.10
C LEU A 79 5.46 -2.36 14.24
N LEU A 80 5.86 -2.06 13.01
CA LEU A 80 5.03 -1.29 12.06
C LEU A 80 3.72 -2.01 11.74
N LEU A 81 3.77 -3.32 11.54
CA LEU A 81 2.60 -4.12 11.19
C LEU A 81 1.69 -4.45 12.40
N GLY A 82 2.09 -4.14 13.62
CA GLY A 82 1.37 -4.51 14.84
C GLY A 82 1.37 -6.02 15.10
N ALA A 83 2.40 -6.75 14.63
CA ALA A 83 2.49 -8.19 14.77
C ALA A 83 3.31 -8.57 16.02
N THR A 84 2.76 -9.39 16.90
CA THR A 84 3.42 -9.92 18.10
C THR A 84 4.00 -11.32 17.89
N SER A 85 3.55 -12.03 16.85
CA SER A 85 3.97 -13.38 16.48
C SER A 85 4.25 -13.47 14.98
N GLY A 86 4.43 -14.68 14.46
CA GLY A 86 4.69 -14.91 13.04
C GLY A 86 6.10 -14.53 12.60
N GLU A 87 6.34 -14.62 11.30
CA GLU A 87 7.64 -14.34 10.69
C GLU A 87 7.55 -13.19 9.69
N VAL A 88 8.57 -12.32 9.68
CA VAL A 88 8.75 -11.28 8.67
C VAL A 88 9.99 -11.54 7.85
N PHE A 89 9.90 -11.28 6.56
CA PHE A 89 11.01 -11.44 5.64
C PHE A 89 10.88 -10.51 4.43
N ILE A 90 11.99 -10.31 3.72
CA ILE A 90 12.00 -9.51 2.49
C ILE A 90 12.03 -10.40 1.25
N GLY A 91 11.45 -9.87 0.18
CA GLY A 91 11.54 -10.41 -1.18
C GLY A 91 11.91 -9.32 -2.17
N GLU A 92 11.94 -9.63 -3.46
CA GLU A 92 12.34 -8.70 -4.52
C GLU A 92 11.31 -7.60 -4.78
N SER A 93 10.03 -7.89 -4.51
CA SER A 93 8.91 -6.94 -4.65
C SER A 93 7.66 -7.46 -3.94
N GLY A 94 6.67 -6.59 -3.70
CA GLY A 94 5.37 -7.04 -3.22
C GLY A 94 4.69 -8.02 -4.18
N THR A 95 4.84 -7.85 -5.49
CA THR A 95 4.32 -8.78 -6.50
C THR A 95 4.90 -10.18 -6.36
N GLU A 96 6.21 -10.30 -6.17
CA GLU A 96 6.89 -11.58 -5.97
C GLU A 96 6.43 -12.23 -4.66
N LEU A 97 6.34 -11.45 -3.58
CA LEU A 97 5.91 -11.93 -2.28
C LEU A 97 4.45 -12.40 -2.28
N LEU A 98 3.51 -11.64 -2.86
CA LEU A 98 2.12 -12.07 -3.03
C LEU A 98 2.03 -13.37 -3.80
N GLY A 99 2.75 -13.46 -4.93
CA GLY A 99 2.80 -14.70 -5.74
C GLY A 99 3.31 -15.89 -4.95
N ARG A 100 4.33 -15.70 -4.10
CA ARG A 100 4.92 -16.73 -3.24
C ARG A 100 3.96 -17.15 -2.12
N LEU A 101 3.38 -16.20 -1.40
CA LEU A 101 2.47 -16.49 -0.31
C LEU A 101 1.24 -17.24 -0.80
N ILE A 102 0.58 -16.72 -1.85
CA ILE A 102 -0.62 -17.33 -2.44
C ILE A 102 -0.34 -18.74 -2.94
N ARG A 103 0.76 -18.94 -3.68
CA ARG A 103 1.15 -20.26 -4.16
C ARG A 103 1.32 -21.25 -3.01
N ASN A 104 2.13 -20.89 -2.01
CA ASN A 104 2.41 -21.80 -0.91
C ASN A 104 1.17 -22.06 -0.04
N ALA A 105 0.33 -21.06 0.19
CA ALA A 105 -0.96 -21.24 0.87
C ALA A 105 -1.88 -22.20 0.12
N ILE A 106 -2.00 -22.07 -1.20
CA ILE A 106 -2.82 -22.99 -2.03
C ILE A 106 -2.32 -24.43 -1.93
N PHE A 107 -1.01 -24.67 -2.01
CA PHE A 107 -0.47 -26.03 -1.94
C PHE A 107 -0.42 -26.61 -0.51
N ALA A 108 -0.51 -25.76 0.51
CA ALA A 108 -0.53 -26.20 1.91
C ALA A 108 -1.96 -26.39 2.46
N ALA A 109 -2.96 -25.79 1.82
CA ALA A 109 -4.34 -25.79 2.32
C ALA A 109 -5.09 -27.09 1.93
N ASP A 110 -5.97 -27.51 2.82
CA ASP A 110 -7.04 -28.45 2.50
C ASP A 110 -8.24 -27.67 1.95
N GLY A 111 -8.76 -28.07 0.80
CA GLY A 111 -9.91 -27.44 0.19
C GLY A 111 -9.84 -27.44 -1.34
N SER A 112 -10.85 -26.87 -1.98
CA SER A 112 -10.98 -26.93 -3.44
C SER A 112 -11.21 -25.57 -4.10
N LYS A 113 -11.20 -24.47 -3.31
CA LYS A 113 -11.61 -23.15 -3.79
C LYS A 113 -10.70 -22.04 -3.29
N VAL A 114 -10.38 -21.12 -4.20
CA VAL A 114 -9.71 -19.85 -3.92
C VAL A 114 -10.69 -18.72 -4.17
N VAL A 115 -10.73 -17.71 -3.29
CA VAL A 115 -11.61 -16.55 -3.42
C VAL A 115 -10.78 -15.26 -3.36
N GLY A 116 -11.05 -14.31 -4.24
CA GLY A 116 -10.49 -12.96 -4.22
C GLY A 116 -11.54 -11.96 -4.69
N SER A 117 -11.19 -10.69 -4.88
CA SER A 117 -12.11 -9.69 -5.40
C SER A 117 -11.70 -9.14 -6.76
N HIS A 118 -12.64 -8.50 -7.46
CA HIS A 118 -12.35 -7.75 -8.68
C HIS A 118 -11.50 -6.49 -8.43
N LEU A 119 -11.40 -6.02 -7.18
CA LEU A 119 -10.53 -4.90 -6.82
C LEU A 119 -9.05 -5.29 -6.67
N GLU A 120 -8.73 -6.61 -6.67
CA GLU A 120 -7.37 -7.10 -6.49
C GLU A 120 -6.40 -6.53 -7.52
N HIS A 121 -5.19 -6.20 -7.05
CA HIS A 121 -4.10 -5.86 -7.97
C HIS A 121 -3.76 -7.08 -8.86
N PRO A 122 -3.35 -6.88 -10.13
CA PRO A 122 -2.97 -7.98 -11.03
C PRO A 122 -1.96 -8.97 -10.46
N ALA A 123 -1.09 -8.56 -9.55
CA ALA A 123 -0.17 -9.46 -8.85
C ALA A 123 -0.93 -10.55 -8.09
N THR A 124 -1.94 -10.17 -7.29
CA THR A 124 -2.79 -11.08 -6.51
C THR A 124 -3.69 -11.89 -7.41
N TYR A 125 -4.44 -11.22 -8.29
CA TYR A 125 -5.35 -11.88 -9.23
C TYR A 125 -4.65 -12.95 -10.09
N SER A 126 -3.51 -12.60 -10.69
CA SER A 126 -2.77 -13.53 -11.55
C SER A 126 -2.22 -14.72 -10.77
N ALA A 127 -1.75 -14.50 -9.54
CA ALA A 127 -1.28 -15.57 -8.68
C ALA A 127 -2.43 -16.52 -8.28
N CYS A 128 -3.58 -15.98 -7.84
CA CYS A 128 -4.77 -16.76 -7.50
C CYS A 128 -5.21 -17.62 -8.68
N ARG A 129 -5.42 -17.01 -9.85
CA ARG A 129 -5.84 -17.69 -11.06
C ARG A 129 -4.87 -18.77 -11.50
N ARG A 130 -3.58 -18.43 -11.54
CA ARG A 130 -2.54 -19.39 -12.00
C ARG A 130 -2.40 -20.57 -11.07
N TRP A 131 -2.31 -20.35 -9.78
CA TRP A 131 -1.99 -21.42 -8.84
C TRP A 131 -3.19 -22.25 -8.46
N SER A 132 -4.42 -21.70 -8.48
CA SER A 132 -5.64 -22.50 -8.36
C SER A 132 -5.77 -23.46 -9.54
N GLU A 133 -5.53 -23.01 -10.77
CA GLU A 133 -5.52 -23.87 -11.96
C GLU A 133 -4.51 -25.04 -11.83
N VAL A 134 -3.27 -24.75 -11.39
CA VAL A 134 -2.22 -25.75 -11.21
C VAL A 134 -2.57 -26.75 -10.11
N ALA A 135 -3.21 -26.30 -9.04
CA ALA A 135 -3.66 -27.15 -7.94
C ALA A 135 -4.97 -27.89 -8.21
N GLY A 136 -5.64 -27.62 -9.34
CA GLY A 136 -6.96 -28.20 -9.65
C GLY A 136 -8.09 -27.63 -8.78
N MET A 137 -7.92 -26.42 -8.22
CA MET A 137 -8.93 -25.72 -7.42
C MET A 137 -9.74 -24.74 -8.27
N GLY A 138 -10.98 -24.46 -7.86
CA GLY A 138 -11.77 -23.36 -8.42
C GLY A 138 -11.24 -22.00 -7.97
N TYR A 139 -11.37 -20.97 -8.83
CA TYR A 139 -11.13 -19.58 -8.45
C TYR A 139 -12.39 -18.75 -8.70
N GLU A 140 -12.83 -18.04 -7.67
CA GLU A 140 -13.99 -17.14 -7.73
C GLU A 140 -13.58 -15.73 -7.35
N GLN A 141 -14.10 -14.75 -8.11
CA GLN A 141 -13.90 -13.33 -7.82
C GLN A 141 -15.21 -12.72 -7.30
N VAL A 142 -15.08 -12.06 -6.16
CA VAL A 142 -16.16 -11.29 -5.54
C VAL A 142 -16.32 -9.98 -6.29
N GLU A 143 -17.54 -9.69 -6.71
CA GLU A 143 -17.89 -8.42 -7.30
C GLU A 143 -17.85 -7.30 -6.25
N PHE A 144 -17.52 -6.08 -6.67
CA PHE A 144 -17.66 -4.89 -5.86
C PHE A 144 -18.92 -4.11 -6.26
N ASP A 145 -19.43 -3.26 -5.39
CA ASP A 145 -20.52 -2.35 -5.71
C ASP A 145 -20.02 -1.29 -6.74
N PRO A 146 -20.55 -1.27 -7.97
CA PRO A 146 -20.08 -0.34 -9.00
C PRO A 146 -20.38 1.12 -8.69
N THR A 147 -21.36 1.40 -7.83
CA THR A 147 -21.72 2.76 -7.43
C THR A 147 -20.73 3.33 -6.43
N THR A 148 -20.32 2.50 -5.45
CA THR A 148 -19.41 2.92 -4.38
C THR A 148 -17.98 2.47 -4.60
N SER A 149 -17.74 1.55 -5.53
CA SER A 149 -16.44 0.89 -5.75
C SER A 149 -15.90 0.19 -4.49
N ILE A 150 -16.79 -0.27 -3.61
CA ILE A 150 -16.45 -0.92 -2.33
C ILE A 150 -16.67 -2.44 -2.44
N VAL A 151 -15.75 -3.20 -1.86
CA VAL A 151 -15.95 -4.60 -1.49
C VAL A 151 -15.96 -4.70 0.04
N SER A 152 -16.88 -5.51 0.59
CA SER A 152 -17.08 -5.66 2.03
C SER A 152 -17.31 -7.11 2.43
N ALA A 153 -17.46 -7.38 3.73
CA ALA A 153 -17.83 -8.69 4.26
C ALA A 153 -19.12 -9.24 3.62
N GLN A 154 -20.09 -8.37 3.33
CA GLN A 154 -21.36 -8.79 2.68
C GLN A 154 -21.15 -9.29 1.25
N HIS A 155 -20.15 -8.78 0.54
CA HIS A 155 -19.79 -9.26 -0.79
C HIS A 155 -19.03 -10.58 -0.73
N TYR A 156 -18.12 -10.76 0.25
CA TYR A 156 -17.35 -12.00 0.42
C TYR A 156 -18.21 -13.17 0.91
N GLY A 157 -19.13 -12.95 1.86
CA GLY A 157 -19.90 -14.00 2.52
C GLY A 157 -20.53 -15.02 1.56
N PRO A 158 -21.26 -14.63 0.51
CA PRO A 158 -21.87 -15.57 -0.45
C PRO A 158 -20.86 -16.43 -1.23
N ALA A 159 -19.63 -15.94 -1.40
CA ALA A 159 -18.58 -16.66 -2.14
C ALA A 159 -17.80 -17.65 -1.26
N ILE A 160 -17.88 -17.55 0.07
CA ILE A 160 -17.13 -18.43 0.99
C ILE A 160 -17.92 -19.71 1.28
N THR A 161 -17.23 -20.82 1.19
CA THR A 161 -17.78 -22.17 1.49
C THR A 161 -16.84 -22.89 2.47
N PRO A 162 -17.28 -23.94 3.18
CA PRO A 162 -16.42 -24.67 4.12
C PRO A 162 -15.15 -25.26 3.51
N ASP A 163 -15.10 -25.44 2.19
CA ASP A 163 -13.96 -25.94 1.42
C ASP A 163 -13.14 -24.82 0.77
N THR A 164 -13.37 -23.53 1.14
CA THR A 164 -12.52 -22.43 0.73
C THR A 164 -11.14 -22.58 1.35
N ALA A 165 -10.14 -22.81 0.51
CA ALA A 165 -8.75 -23.08 0.89
C ALA A 165 -7.96 -21.80 1.16
N VAL A 166 -8.09 -20.81 0.26
CA VAL A 166 -7.39 -19.53 0.33
C VAL A 166 -8.35 -18.40 -0.03
N ALA A 167 -8.25 -17.29 0.71
CA ALA A 167 -8.89 -16.04 0.36
C ALA A 167 -7.86 -14.91 0.28
N THR A 168 -8.03 -13.99 -0.67
CA THR A 168 -7.20 -12.79 -0.76
C THR A 168 -8.03 -11.53 -0.55
N ILE A 169 -7.45 -10.53 0.09
CA ILE A 169 -8.09 -9.24 0.39
C ILE A 169 -7.13 -8.12 0.01
N ILE A 170 -7.53 -7.25 -0.91
CA ILE A 170 -6.81 -5.99 -1.12
C ILE A 170 -7.20 -5.00 -0.03
N HIS A 171 -6.22 -4.42 0.68
CA HIS A 171 -6.51 -3.49 1.76
C HIS A 171 -6.91 -2.08 1.26
N ALA A 172 -6.33 -1.65 0.13
CA ALA A 172 -6.74 -0.43 -0.57
C ALA A 172 -6.54 -0.56 -2.07
N SER A 173 -7.51 -0.10 -2.85
CA SER A 173 -7.46 -0.14 -4.32
C SER A 173 -6.52 0.93 -4.87
N PRO A 174 -5.50 0.58 -5.68
CA PRO A 174 -4.64 1.56 -6.35
C PRO A 174 -5.31 2.23 -7.55
N VAL A 175 -6.56 1.92 -7.84
CA VAL A 175 -7.35 2.48 -8.94
C VAL A 175 -8.42 3.42 -8.44
N THR A 176 -9.23 2.99 -7.46
CA THR A 176 -10.36 3.78 -6.96
C THR A 176 -10.05 4.60 -5.71
N GLY A 177 -8.97 4.28 -5.01
CA GLY A 177 -8.62 4.89 -3.72
C GLY A 177 -9.36 4.31 -2.52
N MET A 178 -10.21 3.33 -2.74
CA MET A 178 -10.98 2.71 -1.67
C MET A 178 -10.13 1.84 -0.78
N HIS A 179 -10.27 2.01 0.53
CA HIS A 179 -9.81 1.02 1.50
C HIS A 179 -10.96 0.15 1.99
N VAL A 180 -10.63 -1.08 2.38
CA VAL A 180 -11.60 -2.06 2.86
C VAL A 180 -11.35 -2.38 4.33
N ASP A 181 -12.41 -2.78 5.02
CA ASP A 181 -12.33 -3.30 6.39
C ASP A 181 -11.87 -4.77 6.36
N VAL A 182 -10.55 -4.96 6.46
CA VAL A 182 -9.92 -6.29 6.42
C VAL A 182 -10.42 -7.16 7.57
N ALA A 183 -10.56 -6.61 8.78
CA ALA A 183 -10.99 -7.36 9.96
C ALA A 183 -12.41 -7.92 9.79
N SER A 184 -13.35 -7.10 9.31
CA SER A 184 -14.72 -7.54 9.06
C SER A 184 -14.81 -8.60 7.95
N ILE A 185 -14.02 -8.47 6.87
CA ILE A 185 -13.98 -9.46 5.79
C ILE A 185 -13.37 -10.77 6.31
N ALA A 186 -12.24 -10.70 7.02
CA ALA A 186 -11.59 -11.88 7.58
C ALA A 186 -12.51 -12.61 8.58
N ALA A 187 -13.19 -11.87 9.47
CA ALA A 187 -14.16 -12.44 10.39
C ALA A 187 -15.31 -13.16 9.68
N GLU A 188 -15.80 -12.63 8.57
CA GLU A 188 -16.83 -13.30 7.76
C GLU A 188 -16.30 -14.59 7.13
N ILE A 189 -15.08 -14.57 6.59
CA ILE A 189 -14.42 -15.77 6.05
C ILE A 189 -14.24 -16.82 7.14
N ARG A 190 -13.74 -16.44 8.32
CA ARG A 190 -13.49 -17.36 9.45
C ARG A 190 -14.74 -18.06 9.97
N LYS A 191 -15.92 -17.41 9.92
CA LYS A 191 -17.19 -18.03 10.33
C LYS A 191 -17.53 -19.28 9.52
N VAL A 192 -17.20 -19.29 8.24
CA VAL A 192 -17.60 -20.34 7.30
C VAL A 192 -16.42 -21.29 7.01
N ALA A 193 -15.23 -20.74 6.83
CA ALA A 193 -13.99 -21.45 6.50
C ALA A 193 -12.88 -21.12 7.51
N PRO A 194 -12.93 -21.65 8.75
CA PRO A 194 -11.98 -21.30 9.82
C PRO A 194 -10.52 -21.68 9.49
N ASN A 195 -10.32 -22.67 8.62
CA ASN A 195 -9.00 -23.14 8.21
C ASN A 195 -8.48 -22.46 6.92
N CYS A 196 -9.27 -21.60 6.28
CA CYS A 196 -8.85 -20.86 5.09
C CYS A 196 -7.57 -20.05 5.40
N PHE A 197 -6.59 -20.02 4.50
CA PHE A 197 -5.50 -19.07 4.58
C PHE A 197 -5.95 -17.73 3.99
N ILE A 198 -5.80 -16.65 4.76
CA ILE A 198 -6.20 -15.30 4.34
C ILE A 198 -4.94 -14.47 4.08
N ILE A 199 -4.74 -14.05 2.82
CA ILE A 199 -3.58 -13.27 2.39
C ILE A 199 -4.02 -11.85 2.01
N VAL A 200 -3.39 -10.85 2.61
CA VAL A 200 -3.73 -9.43 2.41
C VAL A 200 -2.67 -8.72 1.56
N ASP A 201 -3.14 -8.08 0.49
CA ASP A 201 -2.35 -7.10 -0.25
C ASP A 201 -2.48 -5.73 0.45
N GLY A 202 -1.53 -5.42 1.34
CA GLY A 202 -1.44 -4.17 2.07
C GLY A 202 -0.59 -3.10 1.39
N ILE A 203 -0.13 -3.36 0.16
CA ILE A 203 0.87 -2.54 -0.54
C ILE A 203 0.43 -1.09 -0.70
N GLN A 204 -0.83 -0.85 -1.00
CA GLN A 204 -1.34 0.51 -1.16
C GLN A 204 -1.73 1.15 0.17
N HIS A 205 -2.17 0.38 1.17
CA HIS A 205 -2.69 0.92 2.42
C HIS A 205 -1.60 1.33 3.43
N ALA A 206 -0.50 0.58 3.51
CA ALA A 206 0.46 0.68 4.62
C ALA A 206 1.10 2.07 4.81
N ALA A 207 1.12 2.91 3.75
CA ALA A 207 1.61 4.30 3.81
C ALA A 207 0.53 5.32 4.23
N HIS A 208 -0.75 4.92 4.26
CA HIS A 208 -1.90 5.80 4.35
C HIS A 208 -2.77 5.58 5.59
N GLY A 209 -2.40 4.64 6.46
CA GLY A 209 -3.18 4.33 7.65
C GLY A 209 -2.52 3.31 8.57
N ARG A 210 -3.19 3.08 9.69
CA ARG A 210 -2.78 2.08 10.67
C ARG A 210 -2.88 0.67 10.09
N VAL A 211 -1.85 -0.13 10.30
CA VAL A 211 -1.87 -1.58 10.09
C VAL A 211 -1.83 -2.27 11.44
N ASP A 212 -2.71 -3.23 11.65
CA ASP A 212 -2.75 -4.04 12.88
C ASP A 212 -3.09 -5.49 12.56
N ILE A 213 -2.06 -6.29 12.42
CA ILE A 213 -2.18 -7.72 12.06
C ILE A 213 -2.95 -8.50 13.12
N GLU A 214 -2.81 -8.15 14.40
CA GLU A 214 -3.50 -8.85 15.50
C GLU A 214 -5.03 -8.66 15.44
N GLU A 215 -5.48 -7.49 14.97
CA GLU A 215 -6.91 -7.23 14.80
C GLU A 215 -7.49 -7.91 13.56
N TYR A 216 -6.67 -8.25 12.54
CA TYR A 216 -7.18 -8.73 11.26
C TYR A 216 -7.45 -10.23 11.22
N ASP A 217 -6.81 -11.03 12.07
CA ASP A 217 -6.89 -12.51 12.06
C ASP A 217 -6.61 -13.13 10.67
N VAL A 218 -5.51 -12.68 10.07
CA VAL A 218 -5.07 -13.10 8.73
C VAL A 218 -3.79 -13.94 8.79
N ASP A 219 -3.40 -14.55 7.66
CA ASP A 219 -2.24 -15.44 7.60
C ASP A 219 -1.06 -14.85 6.84
N GLY A 220 -1.28 -13.86 6.02
CA GLY A 220 -0.22 -13.17 5.31
C GLY A 220 -0.56 -11.73 5.03
N TYR A 221 0.44 -10.85 5.11
CA TYR A 221 0.32 -9.43 4.81
C TYR A 221 1.56 -8.95 4.05
N VAL A 222 1.38 -8.27 2.93
CA VAL A 222 2.49 -7.85 2.07
C VAL A 222 2.50 -6.34 1.87
N VAL A 223 3.68 -5.73 1.98
CA VAL A 223 3.91 -4.31 1.65
C VAL A 223 5.10 -4.16 0.69
N SER A 224 5.17 -3.02 0.00
CA SER A 224 6.29 -2.68 -0.89
C SER A 224 7.06 -1.48 -0.34
N GLY A 225 8.37 -1.58 -0.22
CA GLY A 225 9.21 -0.53 0.34
C GLY A 225 9.02 0.81 -0.36
N TYR A 226 9.02 0.83 -1.70
CA TYR A 226 8.93 2.06 -2.50
C TYR A 226 7.56 2.77 -2.42
N LYS A 227 6.53 2.12 -1.87
CA LYS A 227 5.25 2.77 -1.57
C LYS A 227 5.15 3.24 -0.12
N LEU A 228 6.03 2.74 0.73
CA LEU A 228 6.12 3.09 2.15
C LEU A 228 7.40 3.92 2.40
N PHE A 229 7.53 5.04 1.71
CA PHE A 229 8.58 6.06 1.90
C PHE A 229 10.02 5.55 1.78
N CYS A 230 10.21 4.31 1.32
CA CYS A 230 11.52 3.68 1.17
C CYS A 230 11.86 3.49 -0.32
N ARG A 231 12.94 2.76 -0.59
CA ARG A 231 13.45 2.53 -1.94
C ARG A 231 12.75 1.39 -2.68
N HIS A 232 12.95 1.34 -3.99
CA HIS A 232 12.57 0.21 -4.84
C HIS A 232 13.38 -1.07 -4.54
N ASN A 233 13.03 -2.15 -5.22
CA ASN A 233 13.70 -3.45 -5.25
C ASN A 233 13.64 -4.26 -3.96
N PHE A 234 12.62 -4.04 -3.12
CA PHE A 234 12.23 -4.99 -2.09
C PHE A 234 10.76 -4.81 -1.68
N GLY A 235 10.19 -5.90 -1.21
CA GLY A 235 8.93 -5.93 -0.47
C GLY A 235 9.16 -6.58 0.89
N VAL A 236 8.21 -6.43 1.78
CA VAL A 236 8.14 -7.07 3.09
C VAL A 236 6.90 -7.93 3.15
N ALA A 237 7.04 -9.17 3.62
CA ALA A 237 5.93 -10.03 3.95
C ALA A 237 5.97 -10.39 5.43
N TRP A 238 4.80 -10.44 6.03
CA TRP A 238 4.55 -11.11 7.29
C TRP A 238 3.70 -12.36 7.02
N VAL A 239 3.98 -13.45 7.75
CA VAL A 239 3.18 -14.68 7.75
C VAL A 239 2.90 -15.10 9.18
N SER A 240 1.67 -15.59 9.43
CA SER A 240 1.26 -16.16 10.72
C SER A 240 2.08 -17.40 11.07
N ASP A 241 2.15 -17.77 12.36
CA ASP A 241 2.83 -18.99 12.79
C ASP A 241 2.30 -20.24 12.07
N ARG A 242 1.00 -20.25 11.75
CA ARG A 242 0.35 -21.32 11.00
C ARG A 242 0.88 -21.42 9.57
N LEU A 243 0.98 -20.30 8.86
CA LEU A 243 1.50 -20.26 7.51
C LEU A 243 3.03 -20.38 7.49
N ALA A 244 3.73 -19.84 8.50
CA ALA A 244 5.19 -19.92 8.60
C ALA A 244 5.72 -21.36 8.62
N THR A 245 4.97 -22.27 9.23
CA THR A 245 5.33 -23.69 9.35
C THR A 245 4.71 -24.59 8.29
N ALA A 246 3.82 -24.06 7.45
CA ALA A 246 3.23 -24.79 6.34
C ALA A 246 4.30 -25.15 5.27
N PRO A 247 4.12 -26.23 4.49
CA PRO A 247 5.01 -26.54 3.38
C PRO A 247 5.12 -25.37 2.41
N HIS A 248 6.34 -24.91 2.14
CA HIS A 248 6.60 -23.79 1.24
C HIS A 248 7.94 -23.96 0.50
N ASP A 249 8.22 -23.05 -0.44
CA ASP A 249 9.51 -23.02 -1.13
C ASP A 249 10.63 -22.68 -0.16
N GLN A 250 11.58 -23.57 -0.02
CA GLN A 250 12.76 -23.38 0.83
C GLN A 250 13.97 -24.15 0.30
N LEU A 251 15.15 -23.77 0.75
CA LEU A 251 16.35 -24.56 0.48
C LEU A 251 16.29 -25.90 1.25
N LEU A 252 16.71 -26.97 0.61
CA LEU A 252 16.71 -28.29 1.23
C LEU A 252 17.49 -28.31 2.55
N GLY A 253 16.83 -28.69 3.62
CA GLY A 253 17.40 -28.70 4.97
C GLY A 253 17.32 -27.37 5.73
N ALA A 254 16.74 -26.33 5.14
CA ALA A 254 16.46 -25.10 5.88
C ALA A 254 15.38 -25.32 6.96
N PRO A 255 15.42 -24.59 8.10
CA PRO A 255 14.36 -24.61 9.08
C PRO A 255 13.00 -24.19 8.48
N ALA A 256 11.89 -24.80 8.92
CA ALA A 256 10.56 -24.59 8.35
C ALA A 256 10.10 -23.12 8.31
N HIS A 257 10.51 -22.30 9.27
CA HIS A 257 10.13 -20.88 9.34
C HIS A 257 10.98 -19.95 8.44
N VAL A 258 11.95 -20.47 7.67
CA VAL A 258 12.82 -19.66 6.81
C VAL A 258 12.21 -19.52 5.43
N TRP A 259 11.61 -18.35 5.18
CA TRP A 259 10.95 -18.00 3.92
C TRP A 259 11.86 -17.23 2.94
N GLU A 260 13.01 -16.75 3.39
CA GLU A 260 13.96 -16.10 2.49
C GLU A 260 14.71 -17.12 1.62
N LEU A 261 14.66 -16.89 0.32
CA LEU A 261 15.40 -17.69 -0.65
C LEU A 261 16.71 -16.98 -1.04
N GLY A 262 17.82 -17.56 -0.65
CA GLY A 262 19.14 -17.02 -0.92
C GLY A 262 19.53 -15.85 -0.02
N THR A 263 20.68 -15.26 -0.31
CA THR A 263 21.18 -14.08 0.40
C THR A 263 20.44 -12.84 -0.07
N ARG A 264 19.77 -12.15 0.84
CA ARG A 264 19.04 -10.92 0.55
C ARG A 264 19.88 -9.68 0.89
N ASP A 265 19.49 -8.57 0.32
CA ASP A 265 20.09 -7.27 0.57
C ASP A 265 19.83 -6.80 2.01
N ALA A 266 20.84 -6.88 2.85
CA ALA A 266 20.76 -6.45 4.25
C ALA A 266 20.45 -4.95 4.40
N SER A 267 20.79 -4.13 3.40
CA SER A 267 20.48 -2.70 3.42
C SER A 267 18.97 -2.42 3.38
N ALA A 268 18.17 -3.35 2.85
CA ALA A 268 16.71 -3.21 2.85
C ALA A 268 16.12 -3.23 4.26
N TYR A 269 16.64 -4.07 5.15
CA TYR A 269 16.22 -4.10 6.57
C TYR A 269 16.55 -2.80 7.27
N ALA A 270 17.76 -2.29 7.10
CA ALA A 270 18.19 -1.05 7.74
C ALA A 270 17.47 0.18 7.16
N ALA A 271 17.23 0.23 5.86
CA ALA A 271 16.45 1.29 5.24
C ALA A 271 14.98 1.30 5.71
N PHE A 272 14.41 0.12 5.96
CA PHE A 272 13.07 0.01 6.55
C PHE A 272 13.04 0.51 8.00
N SER A 273 14.08 0.26 8.77
CA SER A 273 14.24 0.84 10.12
C SER A 273 14.22 2.36 10.11
N GLU A 274 14.72 3.03 9.05
CA GLU A 274 14.62 4.49 8.92
C GLU A 274 13.17 4.95 8.68
N VAL A 275 12.35 4.15 8.00
CA VAL A 275 10.91 4.43 7.87
C VAL A 275 10.23 4.35 9.24
N VAL A 276 10.54 3.33 10.03
CA VAL A 276 9.96 3.19 11.37
C VAL A 276 10.38 4.34 12.27
N ARG A 277 11.65 4.73 12.28
CA ARG A 277 12.13 5.91 13.02
C ARG A 277 11.45 7.21 12.57
N TYR A 278 11.19 7.36 11.27
CA TYR A 278 10.44 8.50 10.77
C TYR A 278 9.01 8.54 11.33
N LEU A 279 8.33 7.40 11.37
CA LEU A 279 6.98 7.31 11.93
C LEU A 279 6.97 7.54 13.45
N GLU A 280 7.96 7.00 14.19
CA GLU A 280 8.13 7.29 15.61
C GLU A 280 8.34 8.79 15.86
N TRP A 281 9.20 9.43 15.03
CA TRP A 281 9.40 10.88 15.10
C TRP A 281 8.10 11.64 14.81
N LEU A 282 7.39 11.31 13.72
CA LEU A 282 6.13 11.99 13.38
C LEU A 282 5.09 11.82 14.49
N GLY A 283 4.99 10.61 15.06
CA GLY A 283 4.12 10.35 16.20
C GLY A 283 4.48 11.22 17.41
N SER A 284 5.76 11.43 17.67
CA SER A 284 6.20 12.31 18.76
C SER A 284 5.87 13.78 18.55
N GLU A 285 5.80 14.25 17.30
CA GLU A 285 5.43 15.64 16.96
C GLU A 285 3.91 15.90 17.08
N VAL A 286 3.08 14.85 17.04
CA VAL A 286 1.62 14.98 17.04
C VAL A 286 0.96 14.55 18.35
N THR A 287 1.74 14.22 19.38
CA THR A 287 1.25 13.82 20.69
C THR A 287 1.75 14.74 21.81
N ASP A 288 0.90 14.96 22.84
CA ASP A 288 1.23 15.88 23.93
C ASP A 288 2.30 15.34 24.92
N SER A 289 2.50 14.04 25.00
CA SER A 289 3.40 13.38 25.97
C SER A 289 4.18 12.22 25.34
N PRO A 290 5.02 12.48 24.31
CA PRO A 290 5.68 11.43 23.53
C PRO A 290 6.59 10.51 24.36
N ASP A 291 7.30 11.07 25.34
CA ASP A 291 8.25 10.32 26.20
C ASP A 291 7.57 9.24 27.07
N SER A 292 6.25 9.28 27.20
CA SER A 292 5.48 8.30 27.97
C SER A 292 4.92 7.16 27.10
N LEU A 293 5.09 7.22 25.78
CA LEU A 293 4.53 6.27 24.83
C LEU A 293 5.55 5.24 24.39
N GLU A 294 5.07 4.00 24.24
CA GLU A 294 5.86 2.95 23.60
C GLU A 294 5.98 3.20 22.09
N PRO A 295 7.04 2.71 21.42
CA PRO A 295 7.28 2.93 19.99
C PRO A 295 6.06 2.60 19.09
N ARG A 296 5.33 1.53 19.39
CA ARG A 296 4.11 1.18 18.66
C ARG A 296 3.04 2.27 18.73
N ALA A 297 2.82 2.85 19.88
CA ALA A 297 1.84 3.92 20.07
C ALA A 297 2.22 5.19 19.30
N LEU A 298 3.52 5.51 19.19
CA LEU A 298 3.99 6.61 18.36
C LEU A 298 3.72 6.34 16.87
N ILE A 299 3.98 5.12 16.39
CA ILE A 299 3.67 4.73 14.99
C ILE A 299 2.17 4.84 14.71
N GLU A 300 1.32 4.43 15.65
CA GLU A 300 -0.14 4.56 15.51
C GLU A 300 -0.59 6.02 15.49
N ALA A 301 -0.02 6.86 16.35
CA ALA A 301 -0.28 8.29 16.34
C ALA A 301 0.13 8.93 14.99
N ALA A 302 1.29 8.55 14.45
CA ALA A 302 1.72 8.97 13.12
C ALA A 302 0.76 8.52 12.03
N ALA A 303 0.32 7.26 12.04
CA ALA A 303 -0.60 6.72 11.06
C ALA A 303 -1.97 7.43 11.07
N ILE A 304 -2.47 7.78 12.26
CA ILE A 304 -3.70 8.59 12.43
C ILE A 304 -3.48 9.99 11.85
N ALA A 305 -2.39 10.65 12.18
CA ALA A 305 -2.09 11.99 11.73
C ALA A 305 -1.87 12.06 10.20
N ILE A 306 -1.19 11.06 9.61
CA ILE A 306 -1.06 10.90 8.15
C ILE A 306 -2.45 10.81 7.52
N ARG A 307 -3.30 9.94 8.06
CA ARG A 307 -4.66 9.76 7.55
C ARG A 307 -5.49 11.04 7.61
N GLU A 308 -5.48 11.74 8.72
CA GLU A 308 -6.20 13.03 8.89
C GLU A 308 -5.69 14.09 7.92
N GLN A 309 -4.37 14.19 7.73
CA GLN A 309 -3.77 15.11 6.76
C GLN A 309 -4.20 14.77 5.32
N GLU A 310 -4.19 13.49 4.95
CA GLU A 310 -4.62 13.07 3.62
C GLU A 310 -6.13 13.22 3.41
N GLN A 311 -6.95 13.02 4.44
CA GLN A 311 -8.39 13.28 4.38
C GLN A 311 -8.68 14.76 4.13
N ASP A 312 -7.97 15.67 4.80
CA ASP A 312 -8.07 17.11 4.56
C ASP A 312 -7.73 17.49 3.11
N LEU A 313 -6.69 16.87 2.54
CA LEU A 313 -6.32 17.09 1.14
C LEU A 313 -7.37 16.51 0.16
N VAL A 314 -7.94 15.34 0.47
CA VAL A 314 -9.03 14.75 -0.31
C VAL A 314 -10.26 15.63 -0.26
N GLU A 315 -10.65 16.15 0.91
CA GLU A 315 -11.78 17.08 1.06
C GLU A 315 -11.56 18.37 0.28
N ALA A 316 -10.34 18.93 0.37
CA ALA A 316 -9.96 20.11 -0.41
C ALA A 316 -10.06 19.86 -1.93
N MET A 317 -9.62 18.70 -2.40
CA MET A 317 -9.68 18.32 -3.81
C MET A 317 -11.11 18.04 -4.27
N MET A 318 -11.96 17.46 -3.42
CA MET A 318 -13.36 17.17 -3.74
C MET A 318 -14.25 18.43 -3.69
N TRP A 319 -14.05 19.31 -2.70
CA TRP A 319 -14.98 20.39 -2.42
C TRP A 319 -14.42 21.78 -2.63
N GLY A 320 -13.14 21.89 -3.03
CA GLY A 320 -12.52 23.13 -3.46
C GLY A 320 -11.62 23.79 -2.43
N VAL A 321 -10.86 24.77 -2.91
CA VAL A 321 -9.97 25.63 -2.10
C VAL A 321 -10.20 27.07 -2.48
N GLY A 322 -10.51 27.91 -1.51
CA GLY A 322 -10.85 29.33 -1.76
C GLY A 322 -12.05 29.46 -2.69
N ASP A 323 -11.87 30.19 -3.80
CA ASP A 323 -12.91 30.39 -4.84
C ASP A 323 -12.88 29.31 -5.94
N LEU A 324 -11.94 28.37 -5.91
CA LEU A 324 -11.84 27.29 -6.89
C LEU A 324 -12.75 26.13 -6.51
N PRO A 325 -13.75 25.74 -7.35
CA PRO A 325 -14.57 24.58 -7.12
C PRO A 325 -13.73 23.29 -7.18
N GLY A 326 -14.10 22.33 -6.33
CA GLY A 326 -13.48 21.00 -6.32
C GLY A 326 -14.08 20.06 -7.36
N LEU A 327 -13.46 18.87 -7.48
CA LEU A 327 -13.86 17.86 -8.47
C LEU A 327 -15.34 17.48 -8.39
N GLY A 328 -15.90 17.34 -7.17
CA GLY A 328 -17.32 16.99 -6.95
C GLY A 328 -18.32 18.13 -7.25
N GLN A 329 -17.83 19.33 -7.57
CA GLN A 329 -18.63 20.51 -7.89
C GLN A 329 -18.61 20.88 -9.38
N LEU A 330 -17.78 20.22 -10.18
CA LEU A 330 -17.64 20.44 -11.62
C LEU A 330 -18.58 19.50 -12.39
N GLU A 331 -19.52 20.03 -13.14
CA GLU A 331 -20.51 19.23 -13.89
C GLU A 331 -19.87 18.27 -14.90
N ALA A 332 -18.77 18.68 -15.54
CA ALA A 332 -18.05 17.88 -16.53
C ALA A 332 -17.07 16.86 -15.90
N VAL A 333 -16.98 16.75 -14.56
CA VAL A 333 -16.04 15.85 -13.87
C VAL A 333 -16.82 14.75 -13.16
N HIS A 334 -16.43 13.49 -13.39
CA HIS A 334 -17.06 12.33 -12.75
C HIS A 334 -16.04 11.58 -11.89
N VAL A 335 -16.19 11.70 -10.57
CA VAL A 335 -15.30 11.03 -9.60
C VAL A 335 -15.65 9.54 -9.49
N ILE A 336 -14.62 8.70 -9.46
CA ILE A 336 -14.76 7.25 -9.28
C ILE A 336 -14.69 6.91 -7.80
N GLY A 337 -15.67 6.13 -7.31
CA GLY A 337 -15.80 5.73 -5.91
C GLY A 337 -16.54 6.75 -5.05
N PRO A 338 -16.64 6.53 -3.73
CA PRO A 338 -17.48 7.33 -2.84
C PRO A 338 -17.03 8.77 -2.72
N ASP A 339 -17.99 9.65 -2.47
CA ASP A 339 -17.75 11.09 -2.32
C ASP A 339 -17.10 11.47 -0.99
N ASN A 340 -17.21 10.62 0.04
CA ASN A 340 -16.66 10.92 1.36
C ASN A 340 -15.19 10.50 1.50
N SER A 341 -14.45 11.19 2.39
CA SER A 341 -13.05 10.89 2.68
C SER A 341 -12.87 9.67 3.58
N GLU A 342 -13.89 9.21 4.32
CA GLU A 342 -13.76 8.11 5.30
C GLU A 342 -13.40 6.77 4.67
N HIS A 343 -13.88 6.52 3.46
CA HIS A 343 -13.61 5.27 2.74
C HIS A 343 -12.53 5.43 1.68
N ARG A 344 -11.86 6.57 1.60
CA ARG A 344 -10.87 6.90 0.59
C ARG A 344 -9.49 7.10 1.20
N SER A 345 -8.47 6.45 0.66
CA SER A 345 -7.08 6.81 0.91
C SER A 345 -6.76 8.14 0.22
N GLY A 346 -5.58 8.72 0.43
CA GLY A 346 -5.12 9.98 -0.17
C GLY A 346 -5.10 10.00 -1.71
N MET A 347 -6.14 9.50 -2.38
CA MET A 347 -6.18 9.34 -3.83
C MET A 347 -7.59 9.54 -4.39
N ILE A 348 -7.69 10.24 -5.53
CA ILE A 348 -8.93 10.41 -6.29
C ILE A 348 -8.67 10.03 -7.74
N SER A 349 -9.55 9.20 -8.29
CA SER A 349 -9.63 8.92 -9.74
C SER A 349 -10.89 9.52 -10.31
N PHE A 350 -10.79 10.13 -11.50
CA PHE A 350 -11.90 10.84 -12.13
C PHE A 350 -11.76 10.89 -13.65
N THR A 351 -12.87 11.14 -14.34
CA THR A 351 -12.92 11.43 -15.79
C THR A 351 -13.37 12.87 -16.02
N ILE A 352 -13.07 13.41 -17.19
CA ILE A 352 -13.54 14.72 -17.66
C ILE A 352 -14.31 14.48 -18.97
N ASP A 353 -15.51 15.02 -19.11
CA ASP A 353 -16.33 14.89 -20.32
C ASP A 353 -15.57 15.37 -21.57
N GLY A 354 -15.61 14.57 -22.61
CA GLY A 354 -14.96 14.88 -23.88
C GLY A 354 -13.43 14.76 -23.91
N MET A 355 -12.80 14.35 -22.79
CA MET A 355 -11.34 14.23 -22.69
C MET A 355 -10.94 12.86 -22.13
N ASP A 356 -10.00 12.16 -22.79
CA ASP A 356 -9.47 10.92 -22.25
C ASP A 356 -8.44 11.15 -21.11
N GLY A 357 -8.26 10.14 -20.26
CA GLY A 357 -7.36 10.24 -19.12
C GLY A 357 -5.91 10.60 -19.50
N PRO A 358 -5.28 10.00 -20.52
CA PRO A 358 -3.95 10.38 -20.99
C PRO A 358 -3.83 11.84 -21.39
N THR A 359 -4.76 12.35 -22.19
CA THR A 359 -4.77 13.76 -22.62
C THR A 359 -4.89 14.71 -21.41
N ALA A 360 -5.78 14.41 -20.47
CA ALA A 360 -5.90 15.20 -19.25
C ALA A 360 -4.61 15.18 -18.39
N VAL A 361 -3.92 14.03 -18.31
CA VAL A 361 -2.64 13.91 -17.60
C VAL A 361 -1.53 14.71 -18.29
N ASP A 362 -1.50 14.72 -19.63
CA ASP A 362 -0.51 15.51 -20.38
C ASP A 362 -0.71 17.01 -20.14
N GLU A 363 -1.94 17.51 -20.09
CA GLU A 363 -2.28 18.89 -19.76
C GLU A 363 -1.89 19.25 -18.30
N LEU A 364 -2.21 18.34 -17.34
CA LEU A 364 -1.79 18.52 -15.94
C LEU A 364 -0.25 18.58 -15.80
N ASN A 365 0.46 17.69 -16.51
CA ASN A 365 1.94 17.72 -16.52
C ASN A 365 2.49 19.00 -17.15
N ALA A 366 1.85 19.55 -18.19
CA ALA A 366 2.24 20.82 -18.81
C ALA A 366 2.12 22.00 -17.81
N ASP A 367 1.11 21.95 -16.93
CA ASP A 367 0.92 22.92 -15.85
C ASP A 367 1.74 22.58 -14.56
N GLY A 368 2.67 21.64 -14.65
CA GLY A 368 3.56 21.26 -13.55
C GLY A 368 2.92 20.38 -12.48
N VAL A 369 1.79 19.73 -12.76
CA VAL A 369 1.11 18.83 -11.83
C VAL A 369 1.23 17.39 -12.32
N ARG A 370 2.06 16.61 -11.65
CA ARG A 370 2.31 15.21 -12.01
C ARG A 370 1.26 14.29 -11.45
N THR A 371 0.49 13.66 -12.34
CA THR A 371 -0.54 12.68 -12.07
C THR A 371 -0.32 11.44 -12.94
N HIS A 372 -1.24 10.47 -12.89
CA HIS A 372 -1.14 9.25 -13.70
C HIS A 372 -2.47 8.90 -14.38
N ALA A 373 -2.41 8.48 -15.66
CA ALA A 373 -3.56 7.94 -16.36
C ALA A 373 -3.71 6.45 -16.11
N ARG A 374 -4.92 6.03 -15.65
CA ARG A 374 -5.30 4.61 -15.62
C ARG A 374 -6.12 4.30 -16.86
N LYS A 375 -5.92 3.10 -17.43
CA LYS A 375 -6.59 2.64 -18.66
C LYS A 375 -7.09 1.22 -18.48
N GLN A 376 -7.98 0.76 -19.35
CA GLN A 376 -8.35 -0.65 -19.44
C GLN A 376 -7.20 -1.50 -20.00
N ASP A 377 -6.06 -1.50 -19.32
CA ASP A 377 -4.91 -2.35 -19.60
C ASP A 377 -4.85 -3.51 -18.58
N TYR A 378 -3.81 -4.33 -18.65
CA TYR A 378 -3.63 -5.47 -17.76
C TYR A 378 -3.48 -5.09 -16.28
N TYR A 379 -3.26 -3.80 -15.94
CA TYR A 379 -3.21 -3.32 -14.57
C TYR A 379 -4.58 -2.89 -14.02
N SER A 380 -5.49 -2.42 -14.85
CA SER A 380 -6.69 -1.74 -14.35
C SER A 380 -8.00 -2.22 -14.98
N ALA A 381 -7.94 -3.06 -16.03
CA ALA A 381 -9.15 -3.53 -16.71
C ALA A 381 -10.12 -4.26 -15.77
N GLY A 382 -9.62 -4.99 -14.76
CA GLY A 382 -10.47 -5.68 -13.78
C GLY A 382 -11.33 -4.73 -12.93
N VAL A 383 -10.90 -3.48 -12.75
CA VAL A 383 -11.63 -2.45 -12.00
C VAL A 383 -12.38 -1.51 -12.95
N LEU A 384 -11.70 -0.98 -13.97
CA LEU A 384 -12.29 0.02 -14.87
C LEU A 384 -13.36 -0.57 -15.80
N GLY A 385 -13.21 -1.85 -16.21
CA GLY A 385 -14.18 -2.52 -17.09
C GLY A 385 -15.58 -2.60 -16.49
N PRO A 386 -15.77 -3.14 -15.27
CA PRO A 386 -17.06 -3.14 -14.58
C PRO A 386 -17.67 -1.73 -14.36
N LEU A 387 -16.83 -0.70 -14.22
CA LEU A 387 -17.27 0.70 -14.10
C LEU A 387 -17.62 1.35 -15.45
N GLY A 388 -17.36 0.68 -16.58
CA GLY A 388 -17.58 1.24 -17.91
C GLY A 388 -16.64 2.40 -18.27
N VAL A 389 -15.48 2.51 -17.59
CA VAL A 389 -14.51 3.61 -17.75
C VAL A 389 -13.34 3.12 -18.60
N GLU A 390 -13.11 3.71 -19.77
CA GLU A 390 -11.97 3.35 -20.64
C GLU A 390 -10.64 3.86 -20.10
N SER A 391 -10.61 5.09 -19.59
CA SER A 391 -9.44 5.69 -18.94
C SER A 391 -9.87 6.79 -17.98
N CYS A 392 -9.02 7.07 -16.97
CA CYS A 392 -9.25 8.14 -16.02
C CYS A 392 -7.93 8.78 -15.58
N VAL A 393 -7.99 9.97 -15.04
CA VAL A 393 -6.91 10.60 -14.27
C VAL A 393 -6.91 10.00 -12.87
N ARG A 394 -5.75 9.68 -12.34
CA ARG A 394 -5.54 9.33 -10.94
C ARG A 394 -4.59 10.34 -10.30
N ALA A 395 -5.10 11.15 -9.39
CA ALA A 395 -4.33 12.03 -8.52
C ALA A 395 -4.19 11.37 -7.15
N SER A 396 -2.96 11.10 -6.71
CA SER A 396 -2.68 10.47 -5.43
C SER A 396 -1.73 11.32 -4.61
N MET A 397 -2.21 11.74 -3.45
CA MET A 397 -1.52 12.57 -2.48
C MET A 397 -0.88 11.71 -1.39
N SER A 398 0.01 12.32 -0.64
CA SER A 398 0.52 11.79 0.62
C SER A 398 0.61 12.93 1.64
N HIS A 399 0.85 12.62 2.89
CA HIS A 399 0.85 13.58 4.00
C HIS A 399 1.86 14.74 3.87
N TYR A 400 2.87 14.65 3.02
CA TYR A 400 3.79 15.74 2.70
C TYR A 400 3.28 16.69 1.61
N ASN A 401 2.11 16.43 1.01
CA ASN A 401 1.47 17.37 0.10
C ASN A 401 0.74 18.48 0.87
N SER A 402 0.43 19.57 0.18
CA SER A 402 -0.16 20.78 0.76
C SER A 402 -1.46 21.18 0.05
N ARG A 403 -2.29 21.97 0.72
CA ARG A 403 -3.48 22.58 0.11
C ARG A 403 -3.15 23.51 -1.06
N ALA A 404 -1.99 24.18 -1.05
CA ALA A 404 -1.53 25.01 -2.17
C ALA A 404 -1.25 24.17 -3.43
N GLU A 405 -0.75 22.93 -3.25
CA GLU A 405 -0.59 21.98 -4.36
C GLU A 405 -1.95 21.50 -4.89
N VAL A 406 -2.94 21.31 -4.02
CA VAL A 406 -4.33 20.99 -4.43
C VAL A 406 -4.94 22.19 -5.19
N GLU A 407 -4.72 23.42 -4.75
CA GLU A 407 -5.18 24.63 -5.43
C GLU A 407 -4.62 24.71 -6.86
N GLN A 408 -3.31 24.48 -7.05
CA GLN A 408 -2.68 24.44 -8.38
C GLN A 408 -3.31 23.34 -9.26
N PHE A 409 -3.52 22.14 -8.74
CA PHE A 409 -4.20 21.07 -9.45
C PHE A 409 -5.62 21.45 -9.87
N LEU A 410 -6.43 22.00 -8.95
CA LEU A 410 -7.80 22.41 -9.21
C LEU A 410 -7.87 23.55 -10.24
N ALA A 411 -6.93 24.48 -10.24
CA ALA A 411 -6.87 25.54 -11.27
C ALA A 411 -6.78 24.94 -12.69
N THR A 412 -5.92 23.92 -12.87
CA THR A 412 -5.81 23.21 -14.15
C THR A 412 -7.07 22.45 -14.49
N VAL A 413 -7.64 21.66 -13.55
CA VAL A 413 -8.84 20.86 -13.83
C VAL A 413 -10.04 21.76 -14.16
N ASN A 414 -10.23 22.89 -13.45
CA ASN A 414 -11.30 23.85 -13.74
C ASN A 414 -11.17 24.41 -15.17
N ARG A 415 -9.95 24.71 -15.64
CA ARG A 415 -9.70 25.16 -17.00
C ARG A 415 -10.10 24.06 -18.02
N LEU A 416 -9.72 22.79 -17.76
CA LEU A 416 -10.01 21.68 -18.63
C LEU A 416 -11.51 21.33 -18.67
N ALA A 417 -12.20 21.39 -17.54
CA ALA A 417 -13.63 21.12 -17.43
C ALA A 417 -14.51 22.24 -17.99
N GLY A 418 -13.97 23.47 -18.12
CA GLY A 418 -14.69 24.61 -18.70
C GLY A 418 -14.42 24.83 -20.18
N SER A 419 -13.54 24.04 -20.80
CA SER A 419 -13.21 24.09 -22.23
C SER A 419 -14.05 23.06 -22.99
#